data_b56fe23bf9e4e229fa094363af14177d
#
_entry.id   b56fe23bf9e4e229fa094363af14177d
#
_cell.length_a   1.000
_cell.length_b   1.000
_cell.length_c   1.000
_cell.angle_alpha   90.00
_cell.angle_beta   90.00
_cell.angle_gamma   90.00
#
_symmetry.space_group_name_H-M   'P 1'
#
loop_
_entity.id
_entity.type
_entity.pdbx_description
1 polymer ?
#
loop_
_entity_poly.entity_id
_entity_poly.type
_entity_poly.pdbx_seq_one_letter_code
_entity_poly.pdbx_strand_id
1 'polypeptide(L)'
;MGARTLIDKKEVVLEVKNLSIDIPVSQGVLHAVENINLHVGRGEILCVVGESGCGKSLTSLAIMGLLPKNAQRTAERLELNKKDLQELTERQLADIRGNRMAMIFQEPMTSLNPSFTIENQLLEPLLRHKELSKADARNQVIEMLELVGIKPAEPRLRQYPHQLSGGLRQRVMIAMSLLCNPDLIIADEPTTALDVTIQAQILELMMSLQEKFNTGILFITHDMGVVANIADRVAVMYAGQIVEEGPVSEIFNNPAHPYTRGLMGCIPVPGKVGQDNHLGTIPGMVPSVVNDFKSCRFGGRWDENYKENFKPCRLTEMPNSRRSYEVNLNEKHLVHFCCDECLHLSEHSLLEGSG
;
A
#
# COMPACT_ATOMS: atom_id res chain seq x y z
N MET A 1 15.88 20.45 6.11
CA MET A 1 14.95 19.60 5.37
C MET A 1 14.91 20.10 3.94
N GLY A 2 15.64 19.45 3.04
CA GLY A 2 15.70 19.84 1.63
C GLY A 2 14.45 19.34 0.93
N ALA A 3 13.76 20.21 0.21
CA ALA A 3 12.69 19.86 -0.68
C ALA A 3 13.23 18.86 -1.72
N ARG A 4 12.71 17.64 -1.75
CA ARG A 4 12.93 16.68 -2.84
C ARG A 4 12.36 17.29 -4.12
N THR A 5 13.23 17.78 -4.96
CA THR A 5 12.91 18.48 -6.20
C THR A 5 12.42 17.49 -7.25
N LEU A 6 11.29 17.88 -7.90
CA LEU A 6 10.80 17.47 -9.24
C LEU A 6 11.08 16.02 -9.66
N ILE A 7 10.01 15.24 -9.68
CA ILE A 7 9.97 13.88 -10.25
C ILE A 7 10.21 14.00 -11.77
N ASP A 8 11.49 13.88 -12.18
CA ASP A 8 11.80 13.36 -13.51
C ASP A 8 11.01 12.07 -13.69
N LYS A 9 10.54 11.76 -14.92
CA LYS A 9 9.80 10.52 -15.20
C LYS A 9 10.64 9.33 -14.73
N LYS A 10 10.44 8.94 -13.44
CA LYS A 10 11.11 7.76 -12.88
C LYS A 10 10.72 6.57 -13.76
N GLU A 11 11.69 5.71 -14.07
CA GLU A 11 11.42 4.45 -14.77
C GLU A 11 10.36 3.65 -14.00
N VAL A 12 9.25 3.29 -14.67
CA VAL A 12 8.17 2.52 -14.06
C VAL A 12 8.66 1.08 -13.84
N VAL A 13 8.65 0.65 -12.58
CA VAL A 13 9.01 -0.71 -12.15
C VAL A 13 7.79 -1.62 -12.12
N LEU A 14 6.69 -1.14 -11.56
CA LEU A 14 5.41 -1.85 -11.51
C LEU A 14 4.36 -1.06 -12.27
N GLU A 15 3.66 -1.69 -13.19
CA GLU A 15 2.48 -1.13 -13.86
C GLU A 15 1.28 -2.04 -13.70
N VAL A 16 0.19 -1.51 -13.17
CA VAL A 16 -1.09 -2.20 -12.97
C VAL A 16 -2.18 -1.38 -13.64
N LYS A 17 -2.93 -1.99 -14.56
CA LYS A 17 -4.08 -1.37 -15.23
C LYS A 17 -5.31 -2.25 -15.16
N ASN A 18 -6.43 -1.65 -14.78
CA ASN A 18 -7.75 -2.28 -14.71
C ASN A 18 -7.73 -3.60 -13.93
N LEU A 19 -6.99 -3.63 -12.80
CA LEU A 19 -6.96 -4.81 -11.94
C LEU A 19 -8.27 -4.95 -11.18
N SER A 20 -8.89 -6.13 -11.31
CA SER A 20 -10.08 -6.52 -10.55
C SER A 20 -9.87 -7.87 -9.88
N ILE A 21 -10.49 -8.05 -8.70
CA ILE A 21 -10.42 -9.28 -7.91
C ILE A 21 -11.82 -9.62 -7.45
N ASP A 22 -12.31 -10.76 -7.93
CA ASP A 22 -13.62 -11.32 -7.62
C ASP A 22 -13.46 -12.57 -6.75
N ILE A 23 -14.26 -12.66 -5.69
CA ILE A 23 -14.23 -13.79 -4.76
C ILE A 23 -15.65 -14.36 -4.66
N PRO A 24 -15.88 -15.61 -5.08
CA PRO A 24 -17.14 -16.31 -4.86
C PRO A 24 -17.41 -16.45 -3.35
N VAL A 25 -18.57 -15.99 -2.90
CA VAL A 25 -19.07 -16.09 -1.52
C VAL A 25 -20.46 -16.73 -1.52
N SER A 26 -20.96 -17.13 -0.35
CA SER A 26 -22.28 -17.77 -0.23
C SER A 26 -23.45 -16.94 -0.77
N GLN A 27 -23.29 -15.61 -0.80
CA GLN A 27 -24.31 -14.64 -1.23
C GLN A 27 -24.15 -14.19 -2.69
N GLY A 28 -23.14 -14.70 -3.42
CA GLY A 28 -22.84 -14.31 -4.80
C GLY A 28 -21.35 -14.10 -5.06
N VAL A 29 -20.99 -13.01 -5.73
CA VAL A 29 -19.61 -12.64 -6.02
C VAL A 29 -19.27 -11.36 -5.28
N LEU A 30 -18.23 -11.40 -4.44
CA LEU A 30 -17.66 -10.24 -3.80
C LEU A 30 -16.65 -9.60 -4.76
N HIS A 31 -16.92 -8.37 -5.20
CA HIS A 31 -15.98 -7.53 -5.95
C HIS A 31 -15.03 -6.85 -4.99
N ALA A 32 -14.00 -7.59 -4.55
CA ALA A 32 -13.09 -7.14 -3.51
C ALA A 32 -12.16 -6.01 -3.97
N VAL A 33 -11.83 -5.99 -5.27
CA VAL A 33 -11.10 -4.92 -5.96
C VAL A 33 -11.71 -4.74 -7.34
N GLU A 34 -11.87 -3.52 -7.81
CA GLU A 34 -12.51 -3.23 -9.08
C GLU A 34 -11.80 -2.13 -9.85
N ASN A 35 -11.29 -2.49 -11.03
CA ASN A 35 -10.70 -1.59 -12.04
C ASN A 35 -9.65 -0.62 -11.48
N ILE A 36 -8.78 -1.08 -10.57
CA ILE A 36 -7.74 -0.20 -10.04
C ILE A 36 -6.58 -0.04 -11.03
N ASN A 37 -6.07 1.18 -11.06
CA ASN A 37 -4.87 1.54 -11.79
C ASN A 37 -3.84 2.06 -10.79
N LEU A 38 -2.61 1.59 -10.86
CA LEU A 38 -1.49 2.12 -10.08
C LEU A 38 -0.17 1.82 -10.77
N HIS A 39 0.83 2.62 -10.49
CA HIS A 39 2.20 2.35 -10.93
C HIS A 39 3.19 2.76 -9.85
N VAL A 40 4.35 2.11 -9.82
CA VAL A 40 5.45 2.43 -8.91
C VAL A 40 6.70 2.68 -9.73
N GLY A 41 7.33 3.83 -9.55
CA GLY A 41 8.61 4.18 -10.15
C GLY A 41 9.80 3.59 -9.40
N ARG A 42 10.94 3.52 -10.06
CA ARG A 42 12.21 3.15 -9.44
C ARG A 42 12.60 4.19 -8.39
N GLY A 43 12.95 3.73 -7.18
CA GLY A 43 13.26 4.63 -6.09
C GLY A 43 12.10 5.53 -5.68
N GLU A 44 10.85 5.08 -5.84
CA GLU A 44 9.63 5.74 -5.41
C GLU A 44 8.97 4.96 -4.27
N ILE A 45 8.38 5.68 -3.33
CA ILE A 45 7.47 5.12 -2.32
C ILE A 45 6.04 5.56 -2.66
N LEU A 46 5.26 4.63 -3.23
CA LEU A 46 3.81 4.79 -3.37
C LEU A 46 3.13 4.20 -2.15
N CYS A 47 2.41 5.03 -1.38
CA CYS A 47 1.58 4.56 -0.29
C CYS A 47 0.15 4.28 -0.76
N VAL A 48 -0.39 3.09 -0.48
CA VAL A 48 -1.80 2.77 -0.64
C VAL A 48 -2.47 2.79 0.73
N VAL A 49 -3.43 3.70 0.90
CA VAL A 49 -4.08 3.96 2.19
C VAL A 49 -5.57 3.73 2.13
N GLY A 50 -6.18 3.46 3.28
CA GLY A 50 -7.63 3.26 3.42
C GLY A 50 -7.95 2.40 4.64
N GLU A 51 -9.24 2.32 4.98
CA GLU A 51 -9.71 1.53 6.11
C GLU A 51 -9.47 0.02 5.92
N SER A 52 -9.53 -0.73 7.03
CA SER A 52 -9.46 -2.20 6.96
C SER A 52 -10.59 -2.77 6.09
N GLY A 53 -10.28 -3.80 5.30
CA GLY A 53 -11.24 -4.44 4.40
C GLY A 53 -11.49 -3.72 3.06
N CYS A 54 -10.82 -2.58 2.76
CA CYS A 54 -11.03 -1.89 1.48
C CYS A 54 -10.33 -2.52 0.26
N GLY A 55 -9.56 -3.63 0.43
CA GLY A 55 -8.92 -4.36 -0.69
C GLY A 55 -7.41 -4.24 -0.79
N LYS A 56 -6.72 -3.46 0.05
CA LYS A 56 -5.26 -3.19 -0.03
C LYS A 56 -4.41 -4.47 -0.05
N SER A 57 -4.56 -5.33 0.95
CA SER A 57 -3.78 -6.58 1.03
C SER A 57 -4.12 -7.56 -0.09
N LEU A 58 -5.37 -7.59 -0.57
CA LEU A 58 -5.72 -8.40 -1.74
C LEU A 58 -5.03 -7.88 -3.00
N THR A 59 -4.90 -6.57 -3.15
CA THR A 59 -4.15 -5.97 -4.26
C THR A 59 -2.68 -6.40 -4.24
N SER A 60 -2.02 -6.35 -3.08
CA SER A 60 -0.64 -6.82 -2.95
C SER A 60 -0.49 -8.30 -3.27
N LEU A 61 -1.39 -9.15 -2.76
CA LEU A 61 -1.41 -10.58 -3.06
C LEU A 61 -1.68 -10.86 -4.54
N ALA A 62 -2.52 -10.06 -5.19
CA ALA A 62 -2.78 -10.18 -6.62
C ALA A 62 -1.52 -9.90 -7.46
N ILE A 63 -0.78 -8.84 -7.12
CA ILE A 63 0.48 -8.48 -7.77
C ILE A 63 1.52 -9.60 -7.57
N MET A 64 1.62 -10.12 -6.35
CA MET A 64 2.52 -11.23 -6.02
C MET A 64 2.09 -12.58 -6.64
N GLY A 65 0.87 -12.72 -7.17
CA GLY A 65 0.31 -13.99 -7.62
C GLY A 65 0.05 -14.97 -6.47
N LEU A 66 -0.32 -14.45 -5.29
CA LEU A 66 -0.54 -15.20 -4.04
C LEU A 66 -1.99 -15.15 -3.56
N LEU A 67 -2.93 -14.84 -4.44
CA LEU A 67 -4.35 -14.83 -4.10
C LEU A 67 -4.84 -16.21 -3.64
N PRO A 68 -5.88 -16.27 -2.79
CA PRO A 68 -6.58 -17.51 -2.47
C PRO A 68 -7.08 -18.21 -3.75
N LYS A 69 -7.12 -19.54 -3.74
CA LYS A 69 -7.47 -20.36 -4.92
C LYS A 69 -8.87 -20.08 -5.50
N ASN A 70 -9.79 -19.61 -4.66
CA ASN A 70 -11.14 -19.24 -5.05
C ASN A 70 -11.28 -17.80 -5.56
N ALA A 71 -10.24 -16.98 -5.45
CA ALA A 71 -10.23 -15.63 -5.97
C ALA A 71 -9.86 -15.63 -7.46
N GLN A 72 -10.58 -14.83 -8.25
CA GLN A 72 -10.31 -14.63 -9.67
C GLN A 72 -9.72 -13.24 -9.87
N ARG A 73 -8.57 -13.17 -10.54
CA ARG A 73 -7.89 -11.91 -10.91
C ARG A 73 -8.07 -11.67 -12.40
N THR A 74 -8.44 -10.46 -12.75
CA THR A 74 -8.40 -9.94 -14.12
C THR A 74 -7.64 -8.63 -14.14
N ALA A 75 -6.84 -8.38 -15.17
CA ALA A 75 -6.17 -7.11 -15.39
C ALA A 75 -5.94 -6.89 -16.89
N GLU A 76 -5.99 -5.64 -17.34
CA GLU A 76 -5.55 -5.27 -18.68
C GLU A 76 -4.03 -5.36 -18.77
N ARG A 77 -3.32 -4.87 -17.72
CA ARG A 77 -1.88 -4.93 -17.59
C ARG A 77 -1.47 -5.21 -16.16
N LEU A 78 -0.51 -6.10 -15.99
CA LEU A 78 0.15 -6.37 -14.73
C LEU A 78 1.62 -6.70 -15.02
N GLU A 79 2.47 -5.69 -15.01
CA GLU A 79 3.85 -5.79 -15.46
C GLU A 79 4.85 -5.40 -14.38
N LEU A 80 5.95 -6.15 -14.29
CA LEU A 80 7.14 -5.82 -13.52
C LEU A 80 8.31 -5.59 -14.50
N ASN A 81 8.86 -4.36 -14.56
CA ASN A 81 9.87 -3.97 -15.52
C ASN A 81 9.48 -4.37 -16.97
N LYS A 82 8.25 -4.07 -17.38
CA LYS A 82 7.67 -4.39 -18.68
C LYS A 82 7.51 -5.90 -18.98
N LYS A 83 7.72 -6.77 -17.98
CA LYS A 83 7.45 -8.19 -18.07
C LYS A 83 6.07 -8.49 -17.54
N ASP A 84 5.18 -9.04 -18.37
CA ASP A 84 3.84 -9.44 -17.95
C ASP A 84 3.90 -10.57 -16.92
N LEU A 85 3.25 -10.36 -15.77
CA LEU A 85 3.16 -11.33 -14.68
C LEU A 85 1.96 -12.27 -14.82
N GLN A 86 1.01 -11.98 -15.72
CA GLN A 86 -0.23 -12.74 -15.86
C GLN A 86 -0.01 -14.07 -16.59
N GLU A 87 0.89 -14.08 -17.55
CA GLU A 87 1.19 -15.24 -18.38
C GLU A 87 2.24 -16.19 -17.77
N LEU A 88 2.79 -15.82 -16.59
CA LEU A 88 3.84 -16.60 -15.95
C LEU A 88 3.30 -17.84 -15.24
N THR A 89 3.96 -18.96 -15.45
CA THR A 89 3.75 -20.17 -14.67
C THR A 89 4.20 -19.96 -13.22
N GLU A 90 3.70 -20.79 -12.29
CA GLU A 90 4.10 -20.71 -10.87
C GLU A 90 5.62 -20.84 -10.67
N ARG A 91 6.29 -21.66 -11.47
CA ARG A 91 7.75 -21.78 -11.45
C ARG A 91 8.44 -20.47 -11.83
N GLN A 92 7.97 -19.81 -12.89
CA GLN A 92 8.51 -18.52 -13.33
C GLN A 92 8.21 -17.40 -12.32
N LEU A 93 7.03 -17.41 -11.69
CA LEU A 93 6.71 -16.49 -10.59
C LEU A 93 7.62 -16.73 -9.38
N ALA A 94 7.90 -18.00 -9.05
CA ALA A 94 8.84 -18.36 -7.97
C ALA A 94 10.28 -17.88 -8.26
N ASP A 95 10.68 -17.74 -9.53
CA ASP A 95 11.99 -17.19 -9.90
C ASP A 95 12.04 -15.65 -9.81
N ILE A 96 10.88 -14.99 -9.80
CA ILE A 96 10.75 -13.54 -9.62
C ILE A 96 10.61 -13.18 -8.14
N ARG A 97 9.80 -13.92 -7.38
CA ARG A 97 9.57 -13.70 -5.95
C ARG A 97 10.87 -13.91 -5.16
N GLY A 98 11.19 -12.96 -4.30
CA GLY A 98 12.43 -12.94 -3.52
C GLY A 98 13.66 -12.48 -4.32
N ASN A 99 13.58 -12.36 -5.65
CA ASN A 99 14.68 -11.93 -6.51
C ASN A 99 14.45 -10.53 -7.11
N ARG A 100 13.39 -10.37 -7.90
CA ARG A 100 13.06 -9.09 -8.57
C ARG A 100 11.94 -8.34 -7.85
N MET A 101 11.09 -9.07 -7.14
CA MET A 101 9.97 -8.56 -6.37
C MET A 101 9.94 -9.28 -5.02
N ALA A 102 9.89 -8.53 -3.93
CA ALA A 102 9.81 -9.08 -2.58
C ALA A 102 8.60 -8.53 -1.83
N MET A 103 8.17 -9.24 -0.78
CA MET A 103 7.06 -8.81 0.06
C MET A 103 7.45 -8.86 1.54
N ILE A 104 7.08 -7.81 2.28
CA ILE A 104 7.09 -7.76 3.73
C ILE A 104 5.63 -7.89 4.18
N PHE A 105 5.31 -8.99 4.86
CA PHE A 105 3.96 -9.31 5.31
C PHE A 105 3.61 -8.58 6.62
N GLN A 106 2.32 -8.42 6.87
CA GLN A 106 1.76 -7.70 8.01
C GLN A 106 2.19 -8.27 9.38
N GLU A 107 2.32 -9.60 9.50
CA GLU A 107 2.65 -10.26 10.76
C GLU A 107 4.07 -10.86 10.75
N PRO A 108 5.04 -10.23 11.46
CA PRO A 108 6.39 -10.79 11.57
C PRO A 108 6.44 -12.13 12.28
N MET A 109 5.43 -12.42 13.12
CA MET A 109 5.35 -13.65 13.92
C MET A 109 5.09 -14.89 13.08
N THR A 110 4.35 -14.76 11.99
CA THR A 110 3.93 -15.86 11.11
C THR A 110 4.77 -15.95 9.83
N SER A 111 5.51 -14.90 9.50
CA SER A 111 6.29 -14.80 8.26
C SER A 111 7.61 -15.57 8.29
N LEU A 112 8.22 -15.72 9.49
CA LEU A 112 9.42 -16.51 9.68
C LEU A 112 9.04 -17.92 10.16
N ASN A 113 9.60 -18.95 9.54
CA ASN A 113 9.36 -20.34 9.95
C ASN A 113 10.02 -20.63 11.30
N PRO A 114 9.26 -20.97 12.37
CA PRO A 114 9.81 -21.16 13.70
C PRO A 114 10.74 -22.39 13.83
N SER A 115 10.69 -23.32 12.89
CA SER A 115 11.48 -24.55 12.89
C SER A 115 12.87 -24.39 12.28
N PHE A 116 13.15 -23.27 11.62
CA PHE A 116 14.45 -23.00 10.99
C PHE A 116 15.16 -21.84 11.67
N THR A 117 16.50 -21.90 11.69
CA THR A 117 17.31 -20.79 12.18
C THR A 117 17.22 -19.58 11.25
N ILE A 118 17.59 -18.41 11.74
CA ILE A 118 17.67 -17.19 10.94
C ILE A 118 18.63 -17.37 9.76
N GLU A 119 19.78 -18.03 9.97
CA GLU A 119 20.74 -18.33 8.90
C GLU A 119 20.12 -19.14 7.77
N ASN A 120 19.41 -20.22 8.10
CA ASN A 120 18.81 -21.08 7.08
C ASN A 120 17.82 -20.31 6.20
N GLN A 121 16.99 -19.48 6.82
CA GLN A 121 15.96 -18.72 6.12
C GLN A 121 16.55 -17.60 5.27
N LEU A 122 17.59 -16.91 5.74
CA LEU A 122 18.23 -15.83 4.99
C LEU A 122 19.14 -16.33 3.87
N LEU A 123 19.74 -17.52 4.02
CA LEU A 123 20.55 -18.12 2.95
C LEU A 123 19.70 -18.63 1.78
N GLU A 124 18.47 -19.07 2.04
CA GLU A 124 17.61 -19.70 1.03
C GLU A 124 17.42 -18.83 -0.23
N PRO A 125 16.97 -17.54 -0.14
CA PRO A 125 16.79 -16.71 -1.34
C PRO A 125 18.10 -16.47 -2.09
N LEU A 126 19.22 -16.29 -1.40
CA LEU A 126 20.52 -16.08 -2.05
C LEU A 126 20.97 -17.33 -2.81
N LEU A 127 20.92 -18.51 -2.17
CA LEU A 127 21.34 -19.77 -2.81
C LEU A 127 20.38 -20.20 -3.94
N ARG A 128 19.12 -19.78 -3.88
CA ARG A 128 18.14 -20.03 -4.94
C ARG A 128 18.36 -19.14 -6.16
N HIS A 129 18.62 -17.85 -5.95
CA HIS A 129 18.52 -16.83 -6.99
C HIS A 129 19.87 -16.28 -7.46
N LYS A 130 20.94 -16.54 -6.71
CA LYS A 130 22.29 -16.05 -7.02
C LYS A 130 23.25 -17.24 -7.13
N GLU A 131 24.16 -17.15 -8.05
CA GLU A 131 25.24 -18.14 -8.22
C GLU A 131 26.36 -17.84 -7.22
N LEU A 132 26.08 -18.10 -5.92
CA LEU A 132 27.01 -17.83 -4.82
C LEU A 132 27.43 -19.14 -4.13
N SER A 133 28.67 -19.16 -3.63
CA SER A 133 29.05 -20.18 -2.65
C SER A 133 28.29 -19.94 -1.34
N LYS A 134 28.09 -21.00 -0.55
CA LYS A 134 27.45 -20.89 0.76
C LYS A 134 28.21 -19.92 1.70
N ALA A 135 29.54 -19.85 1.57
CA ALA A 135 30.38 -18.96 2.36
C ALA A 135 30.14 -17.48 1.96
N ASP A 136 30.10 -17.18 0.65
CA ASP A 136 29.84 -15.83 0.16
C ASP A 136 28.42 -15.37 0.48
N ALA A 137 27.42 -16.26 0.30
CA ALA A 137 26.05 -16.00 0.69
C ALA A 137 25.93 -15.69 2.20
N ARG A 138 26.66 -16.44 3.06
CA ARG A 138 26.69 -16.18 4.50
C ARG A 138 27.28 -14.82 4.84
N ASN A 139 28.35 -14.40 4.16
CA ASN A 139 28.94 -13.09 4.36
C ASN A 139 27.97 -11.98 3.98
N GLN A 140 27.26 -12.12 2.84
CA GLN A 140 26.22 -11.14 2.43
C GLN A 140 25.06 -11.08 3.44
N VAL A 141 24.66 -12.20 4.02
CA VAL A 141 23.65 -12.24 5.08
C VAL A 141 24.11 -11.45 6.30
N ILE A 142 25.37 -11.64 6.74
CA ILE A 142 25.95 -10.92 7.88
C ILE A 142 25.94 -9.40 7.60
N GLU A 143 26.45 -8.99 6.44
CA GLU A 143 26.49 -7.58 6.03
C GLU A 143 25.08 -6.97 6.00
N MET A 144 24.10 -7.69 5.45
CA MET A 144 22.73 -7.23 5.40
C MET A 144 22.11 -7.10 6.79
N LEU A 145 22.34 -8.07 7.70
CA LEU A 145 21.86 -7.99 9.08
C LEU A 145 22.47 -6.80 9.82
N GLU A 146 23.74 -6.52 9.63
CA GLU A 146 24.40 -5.36 10.22
C GLU A 146 23.87 -4.04 9.63
N LEU A 147 23.56 -4.04 8.32
CA LEU A 147 22.97 -2.89 7.63
C LEU A 147 21.58 -2.57 8.18
N VAL A 148 20.75 -3.57 8.49
CA VAL A 148 19.44 -3.34 9.13
C VAL A 148 19.54 -3.10 10.65
N GLY A 149 20.75 -2.95 11.19
CA GLY A 149 20.99 -2.59 12.58
C GLY A 149 20.98 -3.76 13.57
N ILE A 150 21.15 -5.00 13.10
CA ILE A 150 21.33 -6.19 13.96
C ILE A 150 22.82 -6.41 14.20
N LYS A 151 23.36 -5.85 15.29
CA LYS A 151 24.77 -5.92 15.66
C LYS A 151 24.94 -6.49 17.07
N PRO A 152 25.84 -7.49 17.27
CA PRO A 152 26.56 -8.27 16.25
C PRO A 152 25.61 -9.23 15.52
N ALA A 153 25.79 -9.43 14.20
CA ALA A 153 24.92 -10.28 13.37
C ALA A 153 25.21 -11.76 13.55
N GLU A 154 26.47 -12.15 13.65
CA GLU A 154 26.90 -13.56 13.61
C GLU A 154 26.27 -14.46 14.70
N PRO A 155 26.16 -14.07 15.98
CA PRO A 155 25.47 -14.85 16.99
C PRO A 155 23.98 -15.01 16.70
N ARG A 156 23.36 -14.04 16.00
CA ARG A 156 21.93 -14.05 15.67
C ARG A 156 21.57 -15.09 14.61
N LEU A 157 22.51 -15.42 13.73
CA LEU A 157 22.30 -16.40 12.67
C LEU A 157 21.87 -17.78 13.21
N ARG A 158 22.38 -18.19 14.37
CA ARG A 158 22.08 -19.48 14.99
C ARG A 158 20.77 -19.49 15.77
N GLN A 159 20.17 -18.32 15.98
CA GLN A 159 18.91 -18.20 16.71
C GLN A 159 17.72 -18.60 15.85
N TYR A 160 16.65 -18.98 16.53
CA TYR A 160 15.34 -19.21 15.93
C TYR A 160 14.47 -17.94 16.06
N PRO A 161 13.44 -17.77 15.23
CA PRO A 161 12.57 -16.59 15.27
C PRO A 161 12.00 -16.29 16.67
N HIS A 162 11.59 -17.33 17.41
CA HIS A 162 11.01 -17.15 18.75
C HIS A 162 12.00 -16.62 19.81
N GLN A 163 13.30 -16.65 19.53
CA GLN A 163 14.35 -16.11 20.40
C GLN A 163 14.65 -14.61 20.14
N LEU A 164 13.97 -14.02 19.14
CA LEU A 164 14.11 -12.61 18.78
C LEU A 164 12.92 -11.79 19.26
N SER A 165 13.15 -10.52 19.62
CA SER A 165 12.07 -9.55 19.85
C SER A 165 11.30 -9.23 18.56
N GLY A 166 10.11 -8.65 18.66
CA GLY A 166 9.30 -8.24 17.51
C GLY A 166 10.05 -7.33 16.54
N GLY A 167 10.71 -6.29 17.05
CA GLY A 167 11.52 -5.38 16.23
C GLY A 167 12.72 -6.05 15.56
N LEU A 168 13.37 -7.02 16.21
CA LEU A 168 14.45 -7.80 15.59
C LEU A 168 13.93 -8.73 14.49
N ARG A 169 12.77 -9.37 14.69
CA ARG A 169 12.13 -10.19 13.63
C ARG A 169 11.77 -9.32 12.42
N GLN A 170 11.24 -8.12 12.65
CA GLN A 170 10.92 -7.18 11.58
C GLN A 170 12.17 -6.78 10.79
N ARG A 171 13.28 -6.47 11.48
CA ARG A 171 14.58 -6.19 10.83
C ARG A 171 15.09 -7.38 10.01
N VAL A 172 14.93 -8.61 10.51
CA VAL A 172 15.27 -9.83 9.78
C VAL A 172 14.42 -9.99 8.52
N MET A 173 13.11 -9.72 8.58
CA MET A 173 12.23 -9.76 7.41
C MET A 173 12.59 -8.70 6.37
N ILE A 174 12.91 -7.48 6.81
CA ILE A 174 13.40 -6.42 5.92
C ILE A 174 14.73 -6.84 5.27
N ALA A 175 15.67 -7.39 6.06
CA ALA A 175 16.91 -7.94 5.52
C ALA A 175 16.64 -9.00 4.45
N MET A 176 15.77 -9.96 4.75
CA MET A 176 15.41 -11.06 3.83
C MET A 176 14.81 -10.53 2.52
N SER A 177 13.95 -9.52 2.58
CA SER A 177 13.34 -8.92 1.39
C SER A 177 14.35 -8.21 0.49
N LEU A 178 15.47 -7.75 1.02
CA LEU A 178 16.49 -6.97 0.31
C LEU A 178 17.70 -7.77 -0.15
N LEU A 179 17.89 -9.01 0.35
CA LEU A 179 19.10 -9.82 0.07
C LEU A 179 19.42 -9.96 -1.42
N CYS A 180 18.40 -10.08 -2.26
CA CYS A 180 18.59 -10.23 -3.70
C CYS A 180 18.53 -8.90 -4.47
N ASN A 181 18.48 -7.74 -3.79
CA ASN A 181 18.34 -6.41 -4.39
C ASN A 181 17.14 -6.33 -5.35
N PRO A 182 15.90 -6.47 -4.86
CA PRO A 182 14.73 -6.48 -5.70
C PRO A 182 14.46 -5.10 -6.31
N ASP A 183 13.81 -5.07 -7.47
CA ASP A 183 13.36 -3.83 -8.09
C ASP A 183 12.15 -3.23 -7.37
N LEU A 184 11.30 -4.11 -6.81
CA LEU A 184 10.08 -3.75 -6.11
C LEU A 184 10.00 -4.45 -4.75
N ILE A 185 9.64 -3.70 -3.71
CA ILE A 185 9.20 -4.23 -2.42
C ILE A 185 7.74 -3.87 -2.22
N ILE A 186 6.91 -4.85 -1.87
CA ILE A 186 5.55 -4.65 -1.40
C ILE A 186 5.57 -4.81 0.11
N ALA A 187 5.28 -3.74 0.85
CA ALA A 187 5.24 -3.73 2.31
C ALA A 187 3.78 -3.60 2.77
N ASP A 188 3.21 -4.71 3.21
CA ASP A 188 1.81 -4.77 3.66
C ASP A 188 1.75 -4.58 5.19
N GLU A 189 1.39 -3.38 5.61
CA GLU A 189 1.30 -2.95 7.02
C GLU A 189 2.53 -3.36 7.88
N PRO A 190 3.76 -3.04 7.44
CA PRO A 190 4.96 -3.63 8.01
C PRO A 190 5.27 -3.19 9.45
N THR A 191 4.49 -2.27 10.02
CA THR A 191 4.74 -1.71 11.36
C THR A 191 3.57 -1.83 12.32
N THR A 192 2.44 -2.44 11.91
CA THR A 192 1.17 -2.45 12.68
C THR A 192 1.29 -3.13 14.06
N ALA A 193 2.19 -4.09 14.23
CA ALA A 193 2.37 -4.83 15.49
C ALA A 193 3.53 -4.30 16.37
N LEU A 194 4.05 -3.10 16.06
CA LEU A 194 5.22 -2.53 16.72
C LEU A 194 4.83 -1.34 17.61
N ASP A 195 5.59 -1.09 18.68
CA ASP A 195 5.46 0.14 19.43
C ASP A 195 5.93 1.34 18.61
N VAL A 196 5.46 2.55 18.97
CA VAL A 196 5.68 3.79 18.21
C VAL A 196 7.17 4.09 17.99
N THR A 197 8.02 3.80 18.98
CA THR A 197 9.46 4.06 18.89
C THR A 197 10.13 3.13 17.88
N ILE A 198 9.80 1.84 17.93
CA ILE A 198 10.33 0.84 16.98
C ILE A 198 9.75 1.09 15.58
N GLN A 199 8.47 1.47 15.47
CA GLN A 199 7.86 1.86 14.19
C GLN A 199 8.66 2.97 13.51
N ALA A 200 8.97 4.08 14.21
CA ALA A 200 9.74 5.18 13.66
C ALA A 200 11.12 4.72 13.16
N GLN A 201 11.83 3.89 13.94
CA GLN A 201 13.14 3.34 13.55
C GLN A 201 13.06 2.43 12.32
N ILE A 202 12.00 1.62 12.19
CA ILE A 202 11.80 0.75 11.03
C ILE A 202 11.48 1.57 9.77
N LEU A 203 10.68 2.62 9.88
CA LEU A 203 10.38 3.51 8.76
C LEU A 203 11.62 4.25 8.26
N GLU A 204 12.42 4.81 9.17
CA GLU A 204 13.69 5.45 8.84
C GLU A 204 14.66 4.47 8.16
N LEU A 205 14.76 3.26 8.69
CA LEU A 205 15.53 2.19 8.07
C LEU A 205 15.04 1.89 6.64
N MET A 206 13.73 1.71 6.43
CA MET A 206 13.17 1.40 5.11
C MET A 206 13.45 2.53 4.11
N MET A 207 13.33 3.80 4.49
CA MET A 207 13.67 4.94 3.64
C MET A 207 15.16 4.94 3.26
N SER A 208 16.04 4.73 4.23
CA SER A 208 17.50 4.69 3.98
C SER A 208 17.90 3.55 3.03
N LEU A 209 17.25 2.39 3.17
CA LEU A 209 17.50 1.23 2.32
C LEU A 209 16.90 1.43 0.91
N GLN A 210 15.72 2.04 0.81
CA GLN A 210 15.10 2.39 -0.46
C GLN A 210 16.00 3.35 -1.27
N GLU A 211 16.56 4.37 -0.63
CA GLU A 211 17.52 5.28 -1.27
C GLU A 211 18.80 4.54 -1.69
N LYS A 212 19.37 3.72 -0.80
CA LYS A 212 20.61 2.99 -1.04
C LYS A 212 20.51 2.02 -2.22
N PHE A 213 19.41 1.28 -2.33
CA PHE A 213 19.21 0.25 -3.34
C PHE A 213 18.40 0.75 -4.55
N ASN A 214 17.89 1.98 -4.51
CA ASN A 214 17.03 2.57 -5.55
C ASN A 214 15.85 1.67 -5.92
N THR A 215 15.26 1.02 -4.91
CA THR A 215 14.13 0.08 -5.03
C THR A 215 12.81 0.85 -5.01
N GLY A 216 11.84 0.48 -5.87
CA GLY A 216 10.45 0.96 -5.75
C GLY A 216 9.76 0.29 -4.58
N ILE A 217 8.97 1.04 -3.80
CA ILE A 217 8.19 0.49 -2.68
C ILE A 217 6.71 0.77 -2.89
N LEU A 218 5.90 -0.29 -2.87
CA LEU A 218 4.45 -0.21 -2.68
C LEU A 218 4.18 -0.44 -1.19
N PHE A 219 3.86 0.64 -0.48
CA PHE A 219 3.68 0.63 0.97
C PHE A 219 2.19 0.69 1.32
N ILE A 220 1.66 -0.34 1.97
CA ILE A 220 0.26 -0.42 2.38
C ILE A 220 0.17 -0.09 3.87
N THR A 221 -0.70 0.84 4.23
CA THR A 221 -0.96 1.23 5.61
C THR A 221 -2.34 1.88 5.77
N HIS A 222 -2.82 1.93 7.01
CA HIS A 222 -3.97 2.75 7.41
C HIS A 222 -3.55 3.98 8.22
N ASP A 223 -2.25 4.13 8.52
CA ASP A 223 -1.71 5.22 9.34
C ASP A 223 -1.24 6.39 8.46
N MET A 224 -2.04 7.46 8.44
CA MET A 224 -1.74 8.67 7.68
C MET A 224 -0.52 9.43 8.22
N GLY A 225 -0.20 9.28 9.51
CA GLY A 225 1.03 9.85 10.09
C GLY A 225 2.29 9.21 9.51
N VAL A 226 2.25 7.89 9.27
CA VAL A 226 3.32 7.18 8.55
C VAL A 226 3.44 7.70 7.12
N VAL A 227 2.31 7.79 6.41
CA VAL A 227 2.26 8.26 5.01
C VAL A 227 2.88 9.64 4.84
N ALA A 228 2.54 10.59 5.72
CA ALA A 228 3.08 11.96 5.69
C ALA A 228 4.62 12.00 5.75
N ASN A 229 5.24 11.00 6.39
CA ASN A 229 6.67 10.96 6.61
C ASN A 229 7.46 10.27 5.50
N ILE A 230 6.86 9.25 4.83
CA ILE A 230 7.61 8.37 3.93
C ILE A 230 7.18 8.47 2.46
N ALA A 231 5.92 8.86 2.16
CA ALA A 231 5.38 8.77 0.83
C ALA A 231 5.91 9.84 -0.12
N ASP A 232 6.24 9.44 -1.35
CA ASP A 232 6.36 10.36 -2.49
C ASP A 232 4.97 10.63 -3.08
N ARG A 233 4.16 9.57 -3.22
CA ARG A 233 2.80 9.61 -3.78
C ARG A 233 1.87 8.71 -2.95
N VAL A 234 0.59 9.07 -2.93
CA VAL A 234 -0.45 8.38 -2.17
C VAL A 234 -1.59 8.00 -3.09
N ALA A 235 -2.05 6.77 -2.99
CA ALA A 235 -3.29 6.28 -3.58
C ALA A 235 -4.27 5.93 -2.47
N VAL A 236 -5.40 6.62 -2.42
CA VAL A 236 -6.45 6.41 -1.42
C VAL A 236 -7.42 5.37 -1.93
N MET A 237 -7.54 4.25 -1.21
CA MET A 237 -8.38 3.13 -1.59
C MET A 237 -9.61 3.03 -0.69
N TYR A 238 -10.79 2.91 -1.31
CA TYR A 238 -12.06 2.75 -0.61
C TYR A 238 -12.93 1.69 -1.30
N ALA A 239 -13.43 0.73 -0.53
CA ALA A 239 -14.36 -0.32 -1.00
C ALA A 239 -13.94 -0.95 -2.34
N GLY A 240 -12.66 -1.28 -2.52
CA GLY A 240 -12.13 -1.94 -3.72
C GLY A 240 -11.72 -1.00 -4.86
N GLN A 241 -11.82 0.30 -4.71
CA GLN A 241 -11.46 1.28 -5.75
C GLN A 241 -10.42 2.29 -5.26
N ILE A 242 -9.55 2.78 -6.15
CA ILE A 242 -8.75 3.98 -5.90
C ILE A 242 -9.65 5.18 -6.15
N VAL A 243 -9.89 5.96 -5.10
CA VAL A 243 -10.78 7.14 -5.16
C VAL A 243 -10.04 8.44 -5.36
N GLU A 244 -8.77 8.48 -4.95
CA GLU A 244 -7.92 9.65 -5.13
C GLU A 244 -6.45 9.25 -5.15
N GLU A 245 -5.65 9.85 -6.03
CA GLU A 245 -4.22 9.59 -6.15
C GLU A 245 -3.46 10.87 -6.47
N GLY A 246 -2.33 11.09 -5.81
CA GLY A 246 -1.50 12.28 -6.06
C GLY A 246 -0.23 12.31 -5.22
N PRO A 247 0.60 13.36 -5.41
CA PRO A 247 1.71 13.64 -4.50
C PRO A 247 1.22 13.76 -3.06
N VAL A 248 2.04 13.34 -2.10
CA VAL A 248 1.68 13.40 -0.68
C VAL A 248 1.23 14.81 -0.27
N SER A 249 1.89 15.85 -0.77
CA SER A 249 1.53 17.25 -0.49
C SER A 249 0.12 17.61 -0.94
N GLU A 250 -0.31 17.13 -2.11
CA GLU A 250 -1.67 17.40 -2.63
C GLU A 250 -2.73 16.67 -1.81
N ILE A 251 -2.52 15.37 -1.54
CA ILE A 251 -3.47 14.58 -0.75
C ILE A 251 -3.67 15.14 0.66
N PHE A 252 -2.62 15.70 1.28
CA PHE A 252 -2.72 16.27 2.64
C PHE A 252 -3.25 17.71 2.66
N ASN A 253 -2.88 18.53 1.68
CA ASN A 253 -3.26 19.96 1.68
C ASN A 253 -4.56 20.21 0.93
N ASN A 254 -4.81 19.46 -0.14
CA ASN A 254 -5.93 19.69 -1.08
C ASN A 254 -6.72 18.38 -1.34
N PRO A 255 -7.16 17.62 -0.29
CA PRO A 255 -7.94 16.42 -0.51
C PRO A 255 -9.26 16.76 -1.19
N ALA A 256 -9.55 16.11 -2.32
CA ALA A 256 -10.74 16.41 -3.09
C ALA A 256 -11.89 15.42 -2.83
N HIS A 257 -11.59 14.11 -2.78
CA HIS A 257 -12.63 13.12 -2.54
C HIS A 257 -13.16 13.20 -1.10
N PRO A 258 -14.48 13.11 -0.87
CA PRO A 258 -15.07 13.21 0.47
C PRO A 258 -14.50 12.19 1.48
N TYR A 259 -14.23 10.99 1.03
CA TYR A 259 -13.59 9.97 1.86
C TYR A 259 -12.18 10.38 2.30
N THR A 260 -11.36 10.92 1.38
CA THR A 260 -10.02 11.41 1.68
C THR A 260 -10.06 12.54 2.71
N ARG A 261 -11.01 13.48 2.56
CA ARG A 261 -11.23 14.55 3.55
C ARG A 261 -11.60 13.99 4.93
N GLY A 262 -12.46 12.97 4.96
CA GLY A 262 -12.81 12.25 6.19
C GLY A 262 -11.59 11.63 6.85
N LEU A 263 -10.73 10.94 6.08
CA LEU A 263 -9.48 10.38 6.59
C LEU A 263 -8.54 11.45 7.15
N MET A 264 -8.39 12.60 6.46
CA MET A 264 -7.57 13.71 6.95
C MET A 264 -8.13 14.29 8.26
N GLY A 265 -9.47 14.34 8.40
CA GLY A 265 -10.14 14.78 9.63
C GLY A 265 -9.92 13.86 10.83
N CYS A 266 -9.56 12.59 10.61
CA CYS A 266 -9.29 11.62 11.67
C CYS A 266 -7.83 11.68 12.19
N ILE A 267 -6.94 12.46 11.54
CA ILE A 267 -5.53 12.55 11.96
C ILE A 267 -5.43 13.38 13.24
N PRO A 268 -4.85 12.84 14.33
CA PRO A 268 -4.62 13.62 15.54
C PRO A 268 -3.53 14.68 15.32
N VAL A 269 -3.93 15.93 15.15
CA VAL A 269 -2.99 17.06 15.03
C VAL A 269 -2.88 17.73 16.41
N PRO A 270 -1.68 17.81 17.02
CA PRO A 270 -1.49 18.53 18.26
C PRO A 270 -2.00 19.98 18.15
N GLY A 271 -2.91 20.38 19.07
CA GLY A 271 -3.52 21.71 19.07
C GLY A 271 -4.76 21.89 18.20
N LYS A 272 -5.14 20.94 17.36
CA LYS A 272 -6.43 20.89 16.64
C LYS A 272 -7.40 19.94 17.32
N VAL A 273 -7.72 20.19 18.57
CA VAL A 273 -8.86 19.54 19.23
C VAL A 273 -10.07 20.42 18.92
N GLY A 274 -11.08 19.88 18.23
CA GLY A 274 -12.33 20.62 17.96
C GLY A 274 -12.96 21.09 19.30
N GLN A 275 -13.89 22.04 19.22
CA GLN A 275 -14.55 22.62 20.41
C GLN A 275 -15.15 21.55 21.36
N ASP A 276 -15.41 20.34 20.84
CA ASP A 276 -16.01 19.22 21.58
C ASP A 276 -15.00 18.12 22.02
N ASN A 277 -13.71 18.36 21.92
CA ASN A 277 -12.66 17.37 22.30
C ASN A 277 -12.74 16.01 21.57
N HIS A 278 -13.43 15.91 20.43
CA HIS A 278 -13.53 14.67 19.65
C HIS A 278 -12.62 14.71 18.41
N LEU A 279 -11.90 13.62 18.19
CA LEU A 279 -11.25 13.36 16.90
C LEU A 279 -12.33 13.10 15.84
N GLY A 280 -12.11 13.57 14.62
CA GLY A 280 -12.97 13.22 13.51
C GLY A 280 -13.09 11.71 13.34
N THR A 281 -14.28 11.22 13.05
CA THR A 281 -14.54 9.82 12.76
C THR A 281 -15.33 9.73 11.46
N ILE A 282 -15.01 8.74 10.61
CA ILE A 282 -15.85 8.43 9.46
C ILE A 282 -16.92 7.45 9.92
N PRO A 283 -18.23 7.84 9.96
CA PRO A 283 -19.29 6.99 10.49
C PRO A 283 -19.49 5.74 9.62
N GLY A 284 -20.02 4.67 10.22
CA GLY A 284 -20.35 3.41 9.54
C GLY A 284 -19.14 2.54 9.23
N MET A 285 -19.33 1.56 8.36
CA MET A 285 -18.32 0.59 7.92
C MET A 285 -18.14 0.62 6.41
N VAL A 286 -16.98 0.18 5.93
CA VAL A 286 -16.74 -0.04 4.50
C VAL A 286 -17.75 -1.07 3.97
N PRO A 287 -18.52 -0.76 2.92
CA PRO A 287 -19.51 -1.70 2.40
C PRO A 287 -18.86 -2.90 1.72
N SER A 288 -19.43 -4.07 1.92
CA SER A 288 -19.09 -5.27 1.12
C SER A 288 -19.82 -5.20 -0.20
N VAL A 289 -19.08 -5.12 -1.30
CA VAL A 289 -19.62 -5.02 -2.66
C VAL A 289 -19.88 -6.43 -3.18
N VAL A 290 -21.06 -6.96 -2.88
CA VAL A 290 -21.49 -8.29 -3.34
C VAL A 290 -22.50 -8.13 -4.49
N ASN A 291 -22.24 -8.81 -5.62
CA ASN A 291 -23.02 -8.73 -6.85
C ASN A 291 -23.09 -7.28 -7.42
N ASP A 292 -24.11 -6.98 -8.22
CA ASP A 292 -24.31 -5.64 -8.78
C ASP A 292 -24.61 -4.60 -7.70
N PHE A 293 -23.59 -3.83 -7.33
CA PHE A 293 -23.74 -2.72 -6.40
C PHE A 293 -24.18 -1.47 -7.18
N LYS A 294 -25.44 -1.05 -6.99
CA LYS A 294 -26.09 -0.01 -7.81
C LYS A 294 -25.99 1.41 -7.25
N SER A 295 -25.36 1.61 -6.09
CA SER A 295 -25.28 2.92 -5.43
C SER A 295 -23.84 3.41 -5.29
N CYS A 296 -23.66 4.68 -4.92
CA CYS A 296 -22.35 5.21 -4.53
C CYS A 296 -21.80 4.43 -3.32
N ARG A 297 -20.60 3.87 -3.43
CA ARG A 297 -19.99 3.08 -2.35
C ARG A 297 -19.79 3.88 -1.07
N PHE A 298 -19.57 5.19 -1.18
CA PHE A 298 -19.41 6.09 -0.04
C PHE A 298 -20.73 6.73 0.40
N GLY A 299 -21.77 6.76 -0.46
CA GLY A 299 -23.03 7.50 -0.23
C GLY A 299 -23.77 7.15 1.06
N GLY A 300 -23.69 5.89 1.51
CA GLY A 300 -24.33 5.44 2.75
C GLY A 300 -23.61 5.85 4.04
N ARG A 301 -22.42 6.47 3.94
CA ARG A 301 -21.58 6.88 5.09
C ARG A 301 -21.56 8.39 5.32
N TRP A 302 -22.34 9.14 4.54
CA TRP A 302 -22.51 10.57 4.73
C TRP A 302 -23.39 10.81 5.98
N ASP A 303 -22.80 11.30 7.05
CA ASP A 303 -23.52 11.70 8.26
C ASP A 303 -24.25 13.03 8.09
N GLU A 304 -25.28 13.27 8.93
CA GLU A 304 -26.04 14.52 8.93
C GLU A 304 -25.17 15.75 9.19
N ASN A 305 -24.09 15.62 9.95
CA ASN A 305 -23.12 16.68 10.22
C ASN A 305 -22.26 17.05 8.99
N TYR A 306 -22.10 16.14 8.02
CA TYR A 306 -21.51 16.46 6.72
C TYR A 306 -22.49 17.20 5.78
N LYS A 307 -23.80 17.14 6.10
CA LYS A 307 -24.86 17.76 5.27
C LYS A 307 -24.84 19.29 5.28
N GLU A 308 -24.27 19.94 6.28
CA GLU A 308 -24.23 21.41 6.34
C GLU A 308 -23.34 22.02 5.25
N ASN A 309 -22.30 21.29 4.79
CA ASN A 309 -21.38 21.75 3.75
C ASN A 309 -21.47 20.95 2.44
N PHE A 310 -22.16 19.82 2.42
CA PHE A 310 -22.26 18.93 1.25
C PHE A 310 -23.68 18.38 1.13
N LYS A 311 -24.35 18.60 -0.01
CA LYS A 311 -25.62 17.94 -0.29
C LYS A 311 -25.40 16.42 -0.31
N PRO A 312 -26.19 15.62 0.43
CA PRO A 312 -26.03 14.18 0.44
C PRO A 312 -26.19 13.63 -0.97
N CYS A 313 -25.34 12.69 -1.35
CA CYS A 313 -25.48 11.95 -2.60
C CYS A 313 -26.89 11.30 -2.63
N ARG A 314 -27.80 11.85 -3.43
CA ARG A 314 -29.18 11.39 -3.54
C ARG A 314 -29.32 10.18 -4.46
N LEU A 315 -28.23 9.70 -5.05
CA LEU A 315 -28.27 8.57 -5.97
C LEU A 315 -28.47 7.26 -5.16
N THR A 316 -29.72 6.93 -4.93
CA THR A 316 -30.14 5.61 -4.47
C THR A 316 -30.01 4.55 -5.58
N GLU A 317 -29.93 4.99 -6.84
CA GLU A 317 -29.68 4.15 -8.01
C GLU A 317 -28.75 4.86 -8.98
N MET A 318 -27.63 4.23 -9.32
CA MET A 318 -26.78 4.69 -10.41
C MET A 318 -27.49 4.49 -11.74
N PRO A 319 -27.48 5.48 -12.67
CA PRO A 319 -27.87 5.20 -14.04
C PRO A 319 -27.02 4.05 -14.58
N ASN A 320 -27.60 3.20 -15.45
CA ASN A 320 -27.05 1.96 -16.01
C ASN A 320 -25.66 2.08 -16.72
N SER A 321 -25.06 3.26 -16.74
CA SER A 321 -23.69 3.50 -17.15
C SER A 321 -22.88 3.85 -15.91
N ARG A 322 -22.03 2.95 -15.43
CA ARG A 322 -20.95 3.24 -14.47
C ARG A 322 -20.06 4.32 -15.05
N ARG A 323 -20.38 5.58 -14.82
CA ARG A 323 -19.51 6.69 -15.17
C ARG A 323 -18.72 7.05 -13.91
N SER A 324 -17.53 6.45 -13.78
CA SER A 324 -16.53 7.04 -12.92
C SER A 324 -15.95 8.25 -13.66
N TYR A 325 -16.05 9.42 -13.09
CA TYR A 325 -15.37 10.61 -13.59
C TYR A 325 -13.96 10.62 -13.03
N GLU A 326 -12.99 10.44 -13.89
CA GLU A 326 -11.59 10.69 -13.57
C GLU A 326 -11.35 12.18 -13.83
N VAL A 327 -11.07 12.93 -12.77
CA VAL A 327 -10.75 14.36 -12.84
C VAL A 327 -9.30 14.54 -12.51
N ASN A 328 -8.57 15.11 -13.44
CA ASN A 328 -7.19 15.53 -13.25
C ASN A 328 -7.20 16.97 -12.73
N LEU A 329 -7.04 17.17 -11.41
CA LEU A 329 -7.03 18.50 -10.79
C LEU A 329 -5.76 19.28 -11.13
N ASN A 330 -4.65 18.56 -11.32
CA ASN A 330 -3.41 19.03 -11.92
C ASN A 330 -2.70 17.81 -12.55
N GLU A 331 -1.63 18.01 -13.31
CA GLU A 331 -0.96 16.93 -14.06
C GLU A 331 -0.61 15.67 -13.25
N LYS A 332 -0.73 15.71 -11.91
CA LYS A 332 -0.31 14.64 -10.99
C LYS A 332 -1.33 14.26 -9.93
N HIS A 333 -2.47 14.96 -9.87
CA HIS A 333 -3.50 14.73 -8.86
C HIS A 333 -4.80 14.27 -9.52
N LEU A 334 -5.09 12.97 -9.39
CA LEU A 334 -6.25 12.29 -9.97
C LEU A 334 -7.30 12.02 -8.90
N VAL A 335 -8.56 12.25 -9.23
CA VAL A 335 -9.70 11.98 -8.35
C VAL A 335 -10.77 11.25 -9.13
N HIS A 336 -11.32 10.18 -8.56
CA HIS A 336 -12.38 9.39 -9.15
C HIS A 336 -13.70 9.66 -8.43
N PHE A 337 -14.63 10.30 -9.10
CA PHE A 337 -15.98 10.55 -8.60
C PHE A 337 -16.98 9.59 -9.24
N CYS A 338 -17.94 9.13 -8.44
CA CYS A 338 -19.02 8.28 -8.94
C CYS A 338 -20.23 9.05 -9.46
N CYS A 339 -20.30 10.38 -9.29
CA CYS A 339 -21.42 11.20 -9.74
C CYS A 339 -21.02 12.67 -9.95
N ASP A 340 -21.83 13.38 -10.77
CA ASP A 340 -21.65 14.80 -11.09
C ASP A 340 -21.76 15.70 -9.84
N GLU A 341 -22.58 15.34 -8.84
CA GLU A 341 -22.74 16.13 -7.62
C GLU A 341 -21.43 16.16 -6.79
N CYS A 342 -20.71 15.05 -6.69
CA CYS A 342 -19.40 15.03 -6.03
C CYS A 342 -18.36 15.82 -6.83
N LEU A 343 -18.44 15.82 -8.16
CA LEU A 343 -17.58 16.60 -9.04
C LEU A 343 -17.75 18.10 -8.82
N HIS A 344 -19.00 18.60 -8.83
CA HIS A 344 -19.30 20.02 -8.61
C HIS A 344 -18.87 20.53 -7.23
N LEU A 345 -18.93 19.68 -6.22
CA LEU A 345 -18.46 20.05 -4.86
C LEU A 345 -16.95 20.28 -4.81
N SER A 346 -16.17 19.56 -5.63
CA SER A 346 -14.72 19.77 -5.72
C SER A 346 -14.36 21.08 -6.41
N GLU A 347 -15.12 21.50 -7.43
CA GLU A 347 -14.91 22.76 -8.16
C GLU A 347 -15.15 23.98 -7.27
N HIS A 348 -16.20 23.97 -6.43
CA HIS A 348 -16.49 25.08 -5.51
C HIS A 348 -15.45 25.24 -4.40
N SER A 349 -14.88 24.16 -3.87
CA SER A 349 -13.88 24.24 -2.81
C SER A 349 -12.50 24.69 -3.30
N LEU A 350 -12.20 24.52 -4.59
CA LEU A 350 -10.95 25.00 -5.20
C LEU A 350 -10.99 26.51 -5.50
N LEU A 351 -12.20 27.09 -5.65
CA LEU A 351 -12.39 28.54 -5.89
C LEU A 351 -12.37 29.38 -4.60
N GLU A 352 -12.71 28.78 -3.45
CA GLU A 352 -12.71 29.48 -2.14
C GLU A 352 -11.33 29.50 -1.45
N GLY A 353 -10.37 28.66 -1.88
CA GLY A 353 -9.00 28.60 -1.34
C GLY A 353 -8.00 29.56 -1.96
N SER A 354 -8.43 30.39 -2.94
CA SER A 354 -7.57 31.35 -3.67
C SER A 354 -7.88 32.81 -3.36
N GLY A 355 -8.48 33.09 -2.17
CA GLY A 355 -8.75 34.42 -1.65
C GLY A 355 -7.85 34.81 -0.48
#